data_5921e4df5cc9cd9bd4fd7af4297e9f5d
#
_entry.id   5921e4df5cc9cd9bd4fd7af4297e9f5d
#
_cell.length_a   1.000
_cell.length_b   1.000
_cell.length_c   1.000
_cell.angle_alpha   90.00
_cell.angle_beta   90.00
_cell.angle_gamma   90.00
#
_symmetry.space_group_name_H-M   'P 1'
#
loop_
_entity.id
_entity.type
_entity.pdbx_description
1 polymer ?
#
loop_
_entity_poly.entity_id
_entity_poly.type
_entity_poly.pdbx_seq_one_letter_code
_entity_poly.pdbx_strand_id
1 'polypeptide(L)'
;SSDKLREEFGQATFFTATDGNHGRGVAWAANRLGQKAVVRMPKGTTKTRFDNIAKEGATVTIEEVNYDDCVRMAAAEAAKTEHGIIVQDTAWDGYEEIPSWIMQGYGTLVLEADQQLKEMGVERPTHVFVQAGVGSLAGAVVGYFAHKYKDNPPVMAVCEASAADCLYRSAVAKTGK
;
A
#
# COMPACT_ATOMS: atom_id res chain seq x y z
N SER A 1 -21.62 -10.90 5.21
CA SER A 1 -21.30 -9.98 6.30
C SER A 1 -19.96 -10.37 6.93
N SER A 2 -19.34 -9.49 7.67
CA SER A 2 -18.12 -9.76 8.46
C SER A 2 -18.31 -10.94 9.43
N ASP A 3 -19.49 -11.09 9.99
CA ASP A 3 -19.81 -12.21 10.89
C ASP A 3 -19.77 -13.56 10.16
N LYS A 4 -20.33 -13.63 8.94
CA LYS A 4 -20.24 -14.83 8.10
C LYS A 4 -18.79 -15.22 7.77
N LEU A 5 -17.96 -14.25 7.43
CA LEU A 5 -16.54 -14.51 7.16
C LEU A 5 -15.84 -15.05 8.41
N ARG A 6 -16.15 -14.52 9.58
CA ARG A 6 -15.57 -14.96 10.83
C ARG A 6 -16.09 -16.34 11.28
N GLU A 7 -17.35 -16.65 11.02
CA GLU A 7 -17.93 -17.97 11.27
C GLU A 7 -17.32 -19.05 10.35
N GLU A 8 -17.07 -18.72 9.09
CA GLU A 8 -16.57 -19.66 8.09
C GLU A 8 -15.03 -19.84 8.14
N PHE A 9 -14.28 -18.76 8.32
CA PHE A 9 -12.80 -18.74 8.23
C PHE A 9 -12.09 -18.45 9.56
N GLY A 10 -12.83 -18.22 10.64
CA GLY A 10 -12.25 -17.88 11.94
C GLY A 10 -11.78 -16.45 12.05
N GLN A 11 -11.06 -16.15 13.13
CA GLN A 11 -10.45 -14.83 13.36
C GLN A 11 -9.03 -14.79 12.83
N ALA A 12 -8.79 -14.02 11.80
CA ALA A 12 -7.46 -13.69 11.31
C ALA A 12 -6.88 -12.45 12.01
N THR A 13 -5.55 -12.35 11.98
CA THR A 13 -4.83 -11.15 12.40
C THR A 13 -3.97 -10.68 11.24
N PHE A 14 -4.22 -9.47 10.76
CA PHE A 14 -3.45 -8.83 9.69
C PHE A 14 -2.27 -8.08 10.28
N PHE A 15 -1.09 -8.36 9.77
CA PHE A 15 0.16 -7.73 10.19
C PHE A 15 0.69 -6.83 9.07
N THR A 16 1.17 -5.65 9.41
CA THR A 16 1.81 -4.77 8.45
C THR A 16 2.81 -3.83 9.13
N ALA A 17 3.76 -3.34 8.34
CA ALA A 17 4.59 -2.19 8.70
C ALA A 17 4.21 -0.99 7.83
N THR A 18 4.24 0.20 8.42
CA THR A 18 3.83 1.42 7.73
C THR A 18 4.39 2.66 8.40
N ASP A 19 4.54 3.72 7.64
CA ASP A 19 4.72 5.07 8.16
C ASP A 19 3.43 5.92 8.10
N GLY A 20 2.30 5.35 7.64
CA GLY A 20 1.02 6.07 7.65
C GLY A 20 -0.15 5.40 6.92
N ASN A 21 -0.39 5.77 5.66
CA ASN A 21 -1.65 5.50 4.95
C ASN A 21 -1.96 4.02 4.73
N HIS A 22 -0.96 3.22 4.35
CA HIS A 22 -1.15 1.78 4.14
C HIS A 22 -1.64 1.09 5.41
N GLY A 23 -0.95 1.32 6.54
CA GLY A 23 -1.35 0.73 7.83
C GLY A 23 -2.73 1.17 8.29
N ARG A 24 -3.12 2.43 8.03
CA ARG A 24 -4.48 2.89 8.30
C ARG A 24 -5.51 2.14 7.45
N GLY A 25 -5.24 1.92 6.18
CA GLY A 25 -6.08 1.14 5.27
C GLY A 25 -6.25 -0.31 5.74
N VAL A 26 -5.16 -0.96 6.15
CA VAL A 26 -5.19 -2.33 6.72
C VAL A 26 -6.01 -2.38 8.01
N ALA A 27 -5.78 -1.44 8.93
CA ALA A 27 -6.52 -1.35 10.19
C ALA A 27 -8.03 -1.14 9.95
N TRP A 28 -8.39 -0.21 9.07
CA TRP A 28 -9.78 0.04 8.70
C TRP A 28 -10.44 -1.19 8.07
N ALA A 29 -9.78 -1.85 7.12
CA ALA A 29 -10.29 -3.04 6.46
C ALA A 29 -10.47 -4.19 7.47
N ALA A 30 -9.50 -4.43 8.35
CA ALA A 30 -9.61 -5.43 9.39
C ALA A 30 -10.83 -5.18 10.29
N ASN A 31 -11.01 -3.95 10.76
CA ASN A 31 -12.17 -3.57 11.57
C ASN A 31 -13.50 -3.86 10.83
N ARG A 32 -13.61 -3.45 9.56
CA ARG A 32 -14.80 -3.70 8.74
C ARG A 32 -15.08 -5.18 8.51
N LEU A 33 -14.05 -6.01 8.47
CA LEU A 33 -14.17 -7.46 8.31
C LEU A 33 -14.30 -8.20 9.64
N GLY A 34 -14.34 -7.50 10.78
CA GLY A 34 -14.38 -8.12 12.12
C GLY A 34 -13.10 -8.90 12.46
N GLN A 35 -11.99 -8.55 11.83
CA GLN A 35 -10.67 -9.15 12.02
C GLN A 35 -9.77 -8.26 12.88
N LYS A 36 -8.60 -8.76 13.29
CA LYS A 36 -7.60 -8.00 14.04
C LYS A 36 -6.55 -7.41 13.11
N ALA A 37 -5.95 -6.31 13.52
CA ALA A 37 -4.77 -5.75 12.85
C ALA A 37 -3.68 -5.40 13.86
N VAL A 38 -2.44 -5.70 13.51
CA VAL A 38 -1.21 -5.33 14.22
C VAL A 38 -0.35 -4.52 13.26
N VAL A 39 -0.01 -3.30 13.65
CA VAL A 39 0.70 -2.34 12.80
C VAL A 39 1.99 -1.91 13.49
N ARG A 40 3.13 -2.17 12.83
CA ARG A 40 4.46 -1.76 13.26
C ARG A 40 4.86 -0.49 12.53
N MET A 41 5.26 0.53 13.26
CA MET A 41 5.69 1.81 12.70
C MET A 41 7.16 2.06 13.00
N PRO A 42 7.95 2.60 12.05
CA PRO A 42 9.37 2.85 12.28
C PRO A 42 9.58 4.05 13.20
N LYS A 43 10.79 4.12 13.76
CA LYS A 43 11.27 5.26 14.52
C LYS A 43 11.09 6.57 13.75
N GLY A 44 10.66 7.60 14.47
CA GLY A 44 10.42 8.94 13.90
C GLY A 44 9.01 9.15 13.36
N THR A 45 8.16 8.14 13.39
CA THR A 45 6.75 8.29 13.05
C THR A 45 6.06 9.26 14.00
N THR A 46 5.23 10.16 13.45
CA THR A 46 4.52 11.16 14.26
C THR A 46 3.37 10.56 15.06
N LYS A 47 3.12 11.14 16.23
CA LYS A 47 1.97 10.76 17.06
C LYS A 47 0.63 10.85 16.30
N THR A 48 0.47 11.83 15.45
CA THR A 48 -0.75 11.99 14.64
C THR A 48 -1.01 10.78 13.74
N ARG A 49 0.03 10.25 13.08
CA ARG A 49 -0.08 9.05 12.24
C ARG A 49 -0.41 7.82 13.07
N PHE A 50 0.28 7.65 14.19
CA PHE A 50 -0.01 6.59 15.17
C PHE A 50 -1.47 6.62 15.62
N ASP A 51 -1.95 7.78 16.09
CA ASP A 51 -3.31 7.95 16.61
C ASP A 51 -4.37 7.66 15.52
N ASN A 52 -4.10 8.06 14.27
CA ASN A 52 -5.02 7.80 13.16
C ASN A 52 -5.19 6.32 12.84
N ILE A 53 -4.14 5.52 13.02
CA ILE A 53 -4.21 4.06 12.83
C ILE A 53 -4.86 3.40 14.04
N ALA A 54 -4.49 3.81 15.25
CA ALA A 54 -5.05 3.26 16.48
C ALA A 54 -6.57 3.47 16.58
N LYS A 55 -7.08 4.61 16.10
CA LYS A 55 -8.52 4.91 16.03
C LYS A 55 -9.32 3.91 15.16
N GLU A 56 -8.69 3.28 14.19
CA GLU A 56 -9.31 2.24 13.37
C GLU A 56 -9.38 0.88 14.10
N GLY A 57 -8.93 0.79 15.38
CA GLY A 57 -9.03 -0.40 16.22
C GLY A 57 -7.84 -1.36 16.13
N ALA A 58 -6.76 -0.98 15.47
CA ALA A 58 -5.55 -1.78 15.39
C ALA A 58 -4.69 -1.69 16.67
N THR A 59 -3.93 -2.75 16.94
CA THR A 59 -2.79 -2.70 17.87
C THR A 59 -1.62 -2.07 17.13
N VAL A 60 -1.17 -0.91 17.59
CA VAL A 60 -0.12 -0.12 16.92
C VAL A 60 1.06 0.07 17.85
N THR A 61 2.28 -0.04 17.34
CA THR A 61 3.51 0.27 18.06
C THR A 61 4.46 1.09 17.19
N ILE A 62 5.26 1.95 17.81
CA ILE A 62 6.40 2.62 17.19
C ILE A 62 7.64 1.91 17.68
N GLU A 63 8.40 1.33 16.76
CA GLU A 63 9.60 0.55 17.04
C GLU A 63 10.84 1.44 16.93
N GLU A 64 11.87 1.19 17.74
CA GLU A 64 13.16 1.91 17.69
C GLU A 64 14.08 1.43 16.52
N VAL A 65 13.48 1.07 15.39
CA VAL A 65 14.15 0.55 14.20
C VAL A 65 13.70 1.27 12.93
N ASN A 66 14.36 0.99 11.81
CA ASN A 66 13.99 1.51 10.48
C ASN A 66 12.76 0.78 9.89
N TYR A 67 12.29 1.26 8.74
CA TYR A 67 11.12 0.70 8.06
C TYR A 67 11.30 -0.78 7.66
N ASP A 68 12.46 -1.14 7.09
CA ASP A 68 12.71 -2.51 6.62
C ASP A 68 12.74 -3.51 7.78
N ASP A 69 13.26 -3.10 8.93
CA ASP A 69 13.22 -3.92 10.15
C ASP A 69 11.79 -4.09 10.66
N CYS A 70 10.95 -3.05 10.61
CA CYS A 70 9.54 -3.17 10.92
C CYS A 70 8.82 -4.17 10.00
N VAL A 71 9.12 -4.16 8.70
CA VAL A 71 8.56 -5.14 7.74
C VAL A 71 8.97 -6.56 8.13
N ARG A 72 10.26 -6.78 8.44
CA ARG A 72 10.74 -8.09 8.90
C ARG A 72 10.08 -8.55 10.20
N MET A 73 9.89 -7.63 11.16
CA MET A 73 9.18 -7.92 12.41
C MET A 73 7.72 -8.32 12.15
N ALA A 74 6.99 -7.56 11.34
CA ALA A 74 5.60 -7.85 10.99
C ALA A 74 5.46 -9.22 10.30
N ALA A 75 6.34 -9.52 9.35
CA ALA A 75 6.35 -10.80 8.66
C ALA A 75 6.66 -11.99 9.59
N ALA A 76 7.66 -11.83 10.47
CA ALA A 76 8.03 -12.86 11.44
C ALA A 76 6.94 -13.11 12.49
N GLU A 77 6.19 -12.08 12.87
CA GLU A 77 5.08 -12.19 13.83
C GLU A 77 3.86 -12.84 13.17
N ALA A 78 3.54 -12.47 11.93
CA ALA A 78 2.50 -13.11 11.15
C ALA A 78 2.72 -14.62 11.01
N ALA A 79 3.96 -15.02 10.70
CA ALA A 79 4.31 -16.44 10.53
C ALA A 79 4.19 -17.29 11.82
N LYS A 80 4.24 -16.64 13.01
CA LYS A 80 4.14 -17.32 14.32
C LYS A 80 2.73 -17.27 14.91
N THR A 81 1.84 -16.49 14.32
CA THR A 81 0.49 -16.27 14.83
C THR A 81 -0.47 -17.20 14.08
N GLU A 82 -1.30 -17.92 14.82
CA GLU A 82 -2.37 -18.72 14.21
C GLU A 82 -3.30 -17.80 13.41
N HIS A 83 -3.56 -18.13 12.15
CA HIS A 83 -4.27 -17.29 11.19
C HIS A 83 -3.67 -15.88 11.02
N GLY A 84 -2.35 -15.74 11.24
CA GLY A 84 -1.61 -14.52 10.96
C GLY A 84 -1.37 -14.34 9.46
N ILE A 85 -1.66 -13.16 8.94
CA ILE A 85 -1.52 -12.82 7.52
C ILE A 85 -0.72 -11.53 7.41
N ILE A 86 0.42 -11.58 6.72
CA ILE A 86 1.15 -10.35 6.36
C ILE A 86 0.40 -9.62 5.22
N VAL A 87 0.10 -8.35 5.41
CA VAL A 87 -0.55 -7.48 4.41
C VAL A 87 0.34 -6.27 4.19
N GLN A 88 1.41 -6.49 3.40
CA GLN A 88 2.41 -5.47 3.08
C GLN A 88 2.26 -5.03 1.63
N ASP A 89 2.48 -3.75 1.35
CA ASP A 89 2.39 -3.16 0.01
C ASP A 89 3.70 -3.27 -0.80
N THR A 90 4.79 -3.73 -0.19
CA THR A 90 6.06 -4.02 -0.85
C THR A 90 6.12 -5.50 -1.21
N ALA A 91 6.43 -5.82 -2.46
CA ALA A 91 6.63 -7.18 -2.93
C ALA A 91 8.07 -7.66 -2.67
N TRP A 92 8.23 -8.98 -2.49
CA TRP A 92 9.51 -9.69 -2.49
C TRP A 92 9.32 -11.11 -3.05
N ASP A 93 10.41 -11.80 -3.34
CA ASP A 93 10.38 -13.15 -3.92
C ASP A 93 9.49 -14.10 -3.07
N GLY A 94 8.39 -14.59 -3.67
CA GLY A 94 7.39 -15.44 -2.99
C GLY A 94 6.27 -14.68 -2.27
N TYR A 95 6.26 -13.35 -2.34
CA TYR A 95 5.20 -12.51 -1.80
C TYR A 95 4.81 -11.42 -2.81
N GLU A 96 4.11 -11.79 -3.85
CA GLU A 96 3.68 -10.89 -4.94
C GLU A 96 2.15 -10.77 -5.03
N GLU A 97 1.40 -11.77 -4.58
CA GLU A 97 -0.04 -11.83 -4.77
C GLU A 97 -0.78 -10.73 -4.02
N ILE A 98 -0.54 -10.58 -2.71
CA ILE A 98 -1.20 -9.54 -1.89
C ILE A 98 -0.79 -8.13 -2.34
N PRO A 99 0.50 -7.80 -2.61
CA PRO A 99 0.87 -6.54 -3.23
C PRO A 99 0.16 -6.26 -4.55
N SER A 100 -0.02 -7.28 -5.39
CA SER A 100 -0.78 -7.17 -6.64
C SER A 100 -2.25 -6.78 -6.38
N TRP A 101 -2.91 -7.38 -5.41
CA TRP A 101 -4.28 -7.00 -5.02
C TRP A 101 -4.37 -5.59 -4.46
N ILE A 102 -3.37 -5.15 -3.69
CA ILE A 102 -3.28 -3.78 -3.18
C ILE A 102 -3.16 -2.80 -4.35
N MET A 103 -2.31 -3.10 -5.34
CA MET A 103 -2.19 -2.28 -6.57
C MET A 103 -3.50 -2.21 -7.33
N GLN A 104 -4.23 -3.31 -7.46
CA GLN A 104 -5.57 -3.32 -8.07
C GLN A 104 -6.55 -2.43 -7.28
N GLY A 105 -6.49 -2.45 -5.96
CA GLY A 105 -7.28 -1.57 -5.10
C GLY A 105 -7.03 -0.09 -5.35
N TYR A 106 -5.78 0.31 -5.60
CA TYR A 106 -5.44 1.68 -6.00
C TYR A 106 -6.04 2.10 -7.35
N GLY A 107 -6.44 1.15 -8.18
CA GLY A 107 -7.16 1.41 -9.43
C GLY A 107 -8.44 2.23 -9.24
N THR A 108 -9.10 2.10 -8.10
CA THR A 108 -10.30 2.90 -7.74
C THR A 108 -9.98 4.40 -7.77
N LEU A 109 -8.88 4.82 -7.13
CA LEU A 109 -8.44 6.21 -7.10
C LEU A 109 -8.24 6.76 -8.52
N VAL A 110 -7.57 5.99 -9.37
CA VAL A 110 -7.24 6.45 -10.73
C VAL A 110 -8.48 6.47 -11.61
N LEU A 111 -9.39 5.50 -11.45
CA LEU A 111 -10.66 5.45 -12.15
C LEU A 111 -11.53 6.67 -11.81
N GLU A 112 -11.64 7.01 -10.53
CA GLU A 112 -12.38 8.19 -10.08
C GLU A 112 -11.76 9.49 -10.60
N ALA A 113 -10.43 9.63 -10.54
CA ALA A 113 -9.72 10.78 -11.06
C ALA A 113 -9.96 10.97 -12.58
N ASP A 114 -9.91 9.89 -13.35
CA ASP A 114 -10.17 9.93 -14.78
C ASP A 114 -11.62 10.29 -15.12
N GLN A 115 -12.57 9.81 -14.32
CA GLN A 115 -13.98 10.20 -14.45
C GLN A 115 -14.16 11.69 -14.18
N GLN A 116 -13.59 12.19 -13.10
CA GLN A 116 -13.65 13.63 -12.75
C GLN A 116 -13.00 14.51 -13.82
N LEU A 117 -11.89 14.08 -14.41
CA LEU A 117 -11.27 14.79 -15.53
C LEU A 117 -12.22 14.93 -16.71
N LYS A 118 -12.93 13.86 -17.07
CA LYS A 118 -13.94 13.89 -18.15
C LYS A 118 -15.10 14.82 -17.84
N GLU A 119 -15.60 14.82 -16.62
CA GLU A 119 -16.64 15.75 -16.16
C GLU A 119 -16.17 17.20 -16.27
N MET A 120 -14.87 17.46 -16.15
CA MET A 120 -14.25 18.78 -16.36
C MET A 120 -13.94 19.08 -17.84
N GLY A 121 -14.30 18.21 -18.78
CA GLY A 121 -14.03 18.36 -20.22
C GLY A 121 -12.60 18.00 -20.63
N VAL A 122 -11.85 17.31 -19.77
CA VAL A 122 -10.49 16.85 -20.08
C VAL A 122 -10.56 15.39 -20.53
N GLU A 123 -10.48 15.16 -21.82
CA GLU A 123 -10.56 13.80 -22.42
C GLU A 123 -9.37 12.92 -22.05
N ARG A 124 -8.18 13.51 -21.92
CA ARG A 124 -6.93 12.84 -21.58
C ARG A 124 -5.96 13.81 -20.93
N PRO A 125 -5.33 13.44 -19.81
CA PRO A 125 -4.23 14.22 -19.25
C PRO A 125 -3.01 14.16 -20.16
N THR A 126 -2.24 15.24 -20.26
CA THR A 126 -0.97 15.26 -21.01
C THR A 126 0.17 14.74 -20.17
N HIS A 127 0.15 15.03 -18.87
CA HIS A 127 1.14 14.62 -17.88
C HIS A 127 0.44 14.14 -16.62
N VAL A 128 0.98 13.13 -15.98
CA VAL A 128 0.54 12.62 -14.68
C VAL A 128 1.75 12.56 -13.76
N PHE A 129 1.67 13.26 -12.64
CA PHE A 129 2.69 13.24 -11.59
C PHE A 129 2.17 12.38 -10.43
N VAL A 130 2.96 11.41 -10.00
CA VAL A 130 2.61 10.51 -8.90
C VAL A 130 3.82 10.31 -7.99
N GLN A 131 3.59 10.38 -6.69
CA GLN A 131 4.65 10.09 -5.72
C GLN A 131 4.89 8.59 -5.60
N ALA A 132 6.11 8.21 -5.24
CA ALA A 132 6.48 6.84 -4.94
C ALA A 132 7.31 6.76 -3.65
N GLY A 133 6.98 5.75 -2.85
CA GLY A 133 7.84 5.21 -1.81
C GLY A 133 8.33 3.84 -2.30
N VAL A 134 7.58 2.78 -2.00
CA VAL A 134 7.89 1.40 -2.44
C VAL A 134 7.36 1.05 -3.84
N GLY A 135 6.57 1.93 -4.47
CA GLY A 135 6.17 1.82 -5.87
C GLY A 135 4.75 1.33 -6.15
N SER A 136 4.03 0.74 -5.20
CA SER A 136 2.70 0.14 -5.44
C SER A 136 1.67 1.13 -5.98
N LEU A 137 1.54 2.32 -5.38
CA LEU A 137 0.66 3.37 -5.88
C LEU A 137 1.08 3.85 -7.27
N ALA A 138 2.37 4.15 -7.45
CA ALA A 138 2.89 4.61 -8.73
C ALA A 138 2.69 3.56 -9.83
N GLY A 139 2.93 2.28 -9.54
CA GLY A 139 2.69 1.17 -10.46
C GLY A 139 1.23 1.06 -10.89
N ALA A 140 0.28 1.21 -9.95
CA ALA A 140 -1.15 1.20 -10.26
C ALA A 140 -1.55 2.37 -11.18
N VAL A 141 -1.08 3.58 -10.88
CA VAL A 141 -1.37 4.79 -11.67
C VAL A 141 -0.78 4.68 -13.08
N VAL A 142 0.50 4.32 -13.17
CA VAL A 142 1.18 4.13 -14.46
C VAL A 142 0.50 3.05 -15.28
N GLY A 143 0.21 1.90 -14.68
CA GLY A 143 -0.46 0.77 -15.34
C GLY A 143 -1.82 1.14 -15.91
N TYR A 144 -2.63 1.86 -15.13
CA TYR A 144 -3.95 2.31 -15.58
C TYR A 144 -3.87 3.22 -16.80
N PHE A 145 -3.09 4.29 -16.74
CA PHE A 145 -3.00 5.26 -17.83
C PHE A 145 -2.30 4.69 -19.07
N ALA A 146 -1.27 3.85 -18.90
CA ALA A 146 -0.62 3.17 -19.98
C ALA A 146 -1.57 2.20 -20.72
N HIS A 147 -2.40 1.46 -19.99
CA HIS A 147 -3.39 0.56 -20.57
C HIS A 147 -4.52 1.32 -21.26
N LYS A 148 -5.08 2.31 -20.57
CA LYS A 148 -6.24 3.05 -21.08
C LYS A 148 -5.93 3.90 -22.30
N TYR A 149 -4.78 4.53 -22.32
CA TYR A 149 -4.34 5.41 -23.41
C TYR A 149 -3.17 4.82 -24.21
N LYS A 150 -3.20 3.50 -24.43
CA LYS A 150 -2.10 2.73 -25.05
C LYS A 150 -1.54 3.32 -26.34
N ASP A 151 -2.41 3.96 -27.17
CA ASP A 151 -2.02 4.54 -28.46
C ASP A 151 -1.44 5.96 -28.33
N ASN A 152 -1.71 6.62 -27.21
CA ASN A 152 -1.20 7.96 -26.88
C ASN A 152 -1.16 8.18 -25.36
N PRO A 153 -0.28 7.47 -24.64
CA PRO A 153 -0.21 7.57 -23.20
C PRO A 153 0.25 8.96 -22.73
N PRO A 154 -0.21 9.44 -21.57
CA PRO A 154 0.33 10.65 -20.97
C PRO A 154 1.79 10.44 -20.57
N VAL A 155 2.53 11.53 -20.45
CA VAL A 155 3.86 11.49 -19.82
C VAL A 155 3.69 11.18 -18.33
N MET A 156 4.30 10.09 -17.87
CA MET A 156 4.25 9.67 -16.48
C MET A 156 5.50 10.14 -15.75
N ALA A 157 5.34 10.98 -14.74
CA ALA A 157 6.42 11.48 -13.90
C ALA A 157 6.29 10.89 -12.49
N VAL A 158 7.12 9.90 -12.16
CA VAL A 158 7.22 9.34 -10.81
C VAL A 158 8.13 10.21 -9.98
N CYS A 159 7.63 10.70 -8.86
CA CYS A 159 8.33 11.62 -7.96
C CYS A 159 8.77 10.88 -6.69
N GLU A 160 10.07 10.82 -6.45
CA GLU A 160 10.65 10.21 -5.25
C GLU A 160 11.36 11.24 -4.38
N ALA A 161 11.46 10.97 -3.09
CA ALA A 161 12.33 11.72 -2.22
C ALA A 161 13.79 11.39 -2.53
N SER A 162 14.67 12.39 -2.62
CA SER A 162 16.09 12.19 -2.94
C SER A 162 16.83 11.27 -1.96
N ALA A 163 16.32 11.12 -0.74
CA ALA A 163 16.86 10.20 0.27
C ALA A 163 16.23 8.80 0.23
N ALA A 164 15.26 8.55 -0.66
CA ALA A 164 14.53 7.28 -0.79
C ALA A 164 14.14 7.07 -2.27
N ASP A 165 15.12 7.03 -3.15
CA ASP A 165 15.02 7.04 -4.61
C ASP A 165 15.18 5.63 -5.22
N CYS A 166 14.50 4.64 -4.66
CA CYS A 166 14.68 3.23 -5.03
C CYS A 166 14.29 2.93 -6.48
N LEU A 167 13.22 3.55 -7.00
CA LEU A 167 12.79 3.34 -8.38
C LEU A 167 13.75 3.98 -9.38
N TYR A 168 14.24 5.19 -9.08
CA TYR A 168 15.27 5.83 -9.90
C TYR A 168 16.54 4.99 -9.96
N ARG A 169 17.02 4.49 -8.82
CA ARG A 169 18.21 3.62 -8.76
C ARG A 169 18.00 2.32 -9.52
N SER A 170 16.84 1.68 -9.40
CA SER A 170 16.51 0.48 -10.17
C SER A 170 16.48 0.75 -11.67
N ALA A 171 15.92 1.89 -12.09
CA ALA A 171 15.90 2.29 -13.49
C ALA A 171 17.31 2.54 -14.06
N VAL A 172 18.17 3.21 -13.28
CA VAL A 172 19.57 3.46 -13.66
C VAL A 172 20.38 2.16 -13.73
N ALA A 173 20.17 1.27 -12.75
CA ALA A 173 20.86 -0.03 -12.70
C ALA A 173 20.37 -1.01 -13.79
N LYS A 174 19.20 -0.75 -14.41
CA LYS A 174 18.57 -1.61 -15.44
C LYS A 174 18.38 -3.07 -15.00
N THR A 175 18.22 -3.28 -13.71
CA THR A 175 18.04 -4.63 -13.15
C THR A 175 16.59 -5.11 -13.22
N GLY A 176 15.63 -4.20 -13.36
CA GLY A 176 14.20 -4.50 -13.28
C GLY A 176 13.74 -4.92 -11.86
N LYS A 177 14.61 -4.76 -10.89
CA LYS A 177 14.39 -5.10 -9.48
C LYS A 177 14.69 -3.91 -8.59
#